data_557a3933c10983a5c81d1e17da5d8579
#
_entry.id   557a3933c10983a5c81d1e17da5d8579
#
_cell.length_a   1.000
_cell.length_b   1.000
_cell.length_c   1.000
_cell.angle_alpha   90.00
_cell.angle_beta   90.00
_cell.angle_gamma   90.00
#
_symmetry.space_group_name_H-M   'P 1'
#
loop_
_entity.id
_entity.type
_entity.pdbx_description
1 polymer ?
#
loop_
_entity_poly.entity_id
_entity_poly.type
_entity_poly.pdbx_seq_one_letter_code
_entity_poly.pdbx_strand_id
1 'polypeptide(L)'
;MVGEASPSAAYPSRVSRWTQTWLSGPAKHPDEGPSADPGGQDFPGQRLGLPARGPGSAAGFGSRILAIMIDWLPCSIAAQLFTKNPAFSTLALFAAITALSIGITGRTLGHAVAGLRVASLDGRRPGVGAAVIRTVLLCLLIPPVVYDTDGRGLHDRAANTIVLRTR
;
A
#
# COMPACT_ATOMS: atom_id res chain seq x y z
N MET A 1 42.40 -6.75 -51.32
CA MET A 1 41.21 -7.13 -50.54
C MET A 1 41.58 -7.05 -49.05
N VAL A 2 41.25 -5.96 -48.42
CA VAL A 2 41.50 -5.75 -47.00
C VAL A 2 40.14 -5.90 -46.31
N GLY A 3 40.01 -6.96 -45.50
CA GLY A 3 38.79 -7.22 -44.73
C GLY A 3 38.71 -6.28 -43.54
N GLU A 4 37.68 -5.44 -43.50
CA GLU A 4 37.34 -4.62 -42.34
C GLU A 4 36.86 -5.52 -41.21
N ALA A 5 37.60 -5.47 -40.10
CA ALA A 5 37.19 -6.06 -38.83
C ALA A 5 36.06 -5.25 -38.25
N SER A 6 34.91 -5.85 -38.09
CA SER A 6 33.75 -5.30 -37.39
C SER A 6 34.09 -5.02 -35.91
N PRO A 7 33.78 -3.84 -35.37
CA PRO A 7 34.04 -3.58 -33.96
C PRO A 7 33.10 -4.42 -33.11
N SER A 8 33.69 -5.29 -32.29
CA SER A 8 33.02 -6.05 -31.24
C SER A 8 32.24 -5.10 -30.31
N ALA A 9 30.93 -5.16 -30.37
CA ALA A 9 30.07 -4.45 -29.44
C ALA A 9 30.32 -4.99 -28.01
N ALA A 10 31.07 -4.23 -27.23
CA ALA A 10 31.31 -4.52 -25.81
C ALA A 10 29.97 -4.50 -25.07
N TYR A 11 29.53 -5.67 -24.63
CA TYR A 11 28.33 -5.83 -23.82
C TYR A 11 28.54 -5.11 -22.49
N PRO A 12 27.73 -4.10 -22.11
CA PRO A 12 27.90 -3.41 -20.84
C PRO A 12 27.66 -4.39 -19.69
N SER A 13 28.56 -4.37 -18.70
CA SER A 13 28.48 -5.23 -17.53
C SER A 13 27.14 -5.03 -16.79
N ARG A 14 26.61 -6.09 -16.15
CA ARG A 14 25.34 -6.03 -15.41
C ARG A 14 25.28 -4.90 -14.38
N VAL A 15 26.41 -4.56 -13.78
CA VAL A 15 26.54 -3.50 -12.77
C VAL A 15 26.30 -2.11 -13.38
N SER A 16 26.78 -1.84 -14.61
CA SER A 16 26.60 -0.53 -15.25
C SER A 16 25.14 -0.27 -15.65
N ARG A 17 24.38 -1.31 -15.97
CA ARG A 17 22.93 -1.17 -16.26
C ARG A 17 22.13 -0.81 -15.00
N TRP A 18 22.46 -1.40 -13.86
CA TRP A 18 21.80 -1.10 -12.60
C TRP A 18 22.00 0.38 -12.18
N THR A 19 23.23 0.87 -12.23
CA THR A 19 23.53 2.25 -11.85
C THR A 19 22.91 3.28 -12.79
N GLN A 20 22.87 3.00 -14.10
CA GLN A 20 22.24 3.89 -15.06
C GLN A 20 20.74 3.99 -14.89
N THR A 21 20.05 2.87 -14.57
CA THR A 21 18.61 2.87 -14.34
C THR A 21 18.22 3.68 -13.10
N TRP A 22 19.05 3.68 -12.06
CA TRP A 22 18.80 4.44 -10.83
C TRP A 22 19.07 5.94 -10.98
N LEU A 23 20.06 6.31 -11.80
CA LEU A 23 20.49 7.72 -11.96
C LEU A 23 19.70 8.47 -13.04
N SER A 24 19.19 7.75 -14.06
CA SER A 24 18.56 8.40 -15.23
C SER A 24 17.04 8.46 -15.15
N GLY A 25 16.40 7.73 -14.23
CA GLY A 25 14.95 7.52 -14.29
C GLY A 25 14.52 6.81 -15.59
N PRO A 26 13.27 6.42 -15.75
CA PRO A 26 12.77 5.92 -17.02
C PRO A 26 12.84 7.05 -18.06
N ALA A 27 13.70 6.89 -19.08
CA ALA A 27 13.78 7.82 -20.20
C ALA A 27 12.42 7.80 -20.94
N LYS A 28 11.66 8.89 -20.83
CA LYS A 28 10.49 9.10 -21.68
C LYS A 28 10.97 9.39 -23.10
N HIS A 29 10.80 8.45 -24.00
CA HIS A 29 10.91 8.71 -25.43
C HIS A 29 9.72 9.57 -25.87
N PRO A 30 9.94 10.68 -26.63
CA PRO A 30 8.87 11.60 -27.03
C PRO A 30 7.80 11.01 -27.98
N ASP A 31 8.04 9.86 -28.59
CA ASP A 31 7.19 9.25 -29.62
C ASP A 31 6.55 7.92 -29.20
N GLU A 32 6.73 7.47 -27.98
CA GLU A 32 6.01 6.31 -27.49
C GLU A 32 4.66 6.77 -26.94
N GLY A 33 3.60 6.52 -27.69
CA GLY A 33 2.26 6.35 -27.15
C GLY A 33 2.31 5.42 -25.94
N PRO A 34 1.27 5.27 -25.10
CA PRO A 34 1.35 4.50 -23.88
C PRO A 34 1.93 3.12 -24.14
N SER A 35 3.27 3.03 -24.06
CA SER A 35 4.01 1.79 -24.20
C SER A 35 3.64 0.95 -23.00
N ALA A 36 2.84 -0.07 -23.24
CA ALA A 36 2.62 -1.14 -22.30
C ALA A 36 3.99 -1.78 -22.04
N ASP A 37 4.69 -1.31 -21.00
CA ASP A 37 5.81 -2.02 -20.42
C ASP A 37 5.29 -3.44 -20.09
N PRO A 38 5.84 -4.53 -20.65
CA PRO A 38 5.32 -5.89 -20.45
C PRO A 38 5.24 -6.32 -18.98
N GLY A 39 5.67 -5.50 -18.05
CA GLY A 39 5.57 -5.63 -16.59
C GLY A 39 5.02 -4.40 -15.88
N GLY A 40 4.71 -3.31 -16.59
CA GLY A 40 4.16 -2.07 -16.05
C GLY A 40 2.69 -2.22 -15.65
N GLN A 41 2.32 -1.64 -14.50
CA GLN A 41 0.93 -1.50 -14.10
C GLN A 41 0.45 -0.10 -14.45
N ASP A 42 -0.67 0.00 -15.17
CA ASP A 42 -1.29 1.28 -15.50
C ASP A 42 -1.99 1.90 -14.26
N PHE A 43 -2.41 1.06 -13.32
CA PHE A 43 -3.07 1.50 -12.09
C PHE A 43 -2.88 0.50 -10.94
N PRO A 44 -2.96 0.96 -9.67
CA PRO A 44 -2.82 0.11 -8.50
C PRO A 44 -3.85 -1.01 -8.44
N GLY A 45 -3.40 -2.24 -8.23
CA GLY A 45 -4.25 -3.42 -8.12
C GLY A 45 -4.62 -4.09 -9.45
N GLN A 46 -4.08 -3.64 -10.58
CA GLN A 46 -4.31 -4.27 -11.90
C GLN A 46 -3.93 -5.75 -11.89
N ARG A 47 -2.80 -6.13 -11.29
CA ARG A 47 -2.37 -7.53 -11.15
C ARG A 47 -3.30 -8.38 -10.28
N LEU A 48 -4.08 -7.74 -9.43
CA LEU A 48 -5.08 -8.38 -8.57
C LEU A 48 -6.46 -8.42 -9.22
N GLY A 49 -6.58 -8.01 -10.48
CA GLY A 49 -7.85 -7.97 -11.20
C GLY A 49 -8.84 -6.91 -10.70
N LEU A 50 -8.35 -5.87 -9.98
CA LEU A 50 -9.20 -4.80 -9.47
C LEU A 50 -9.50 -3.77 -10.55
N PRO A 51 -10.63 -3.08 -10.49
CA PRO A 51 -10.94 -1.99 -11.41
C PRO A 51 -10.02 -0.77 -11.15
N ALA A 52 -9.74 0.00 -12.20
CA ALA A 52 -8.91 1.20 -12.13
C ALA A 52 -9.53 2.30 -11.24
N ARG A 53 -10.85 2.41 -11.21
CA ARG A 53 -11.60 3.43 -10.46
C ARG A 53 -12.96 2.88 -9.99
N GLY A 54 -13.55 3.56 -9.00
CA GLY A 54 -14.88 3.24 -8.49
C GLY A 54 -14.89 2.18 -7.39
N PRO A 55 -16.06 1.64 -7.08
CA PRO A 55 -16.21 0.60 -6.06
C PRO A 55 -15.39 -0.65 -6.41
N GLY A 56 -14.68 -1.18 -5.43
CA GLY A 56 -13.77 -2.33 -5.61
C GLY A 56 -12.36 -1.95 -6.06
N SER A 57 -12.07 -0.70 -6.46
CA SER A 57 -10.71 -0.28 -6.78
C SER A 57 -9.83 -0.18 -5.53
N ALA A 58 -8.51 -0.26 -5.71
CA ALA A 58 -7.55 -0.05 -4.62
C ALA A 58 -7.71 1.35 -4.03
N ALA A 59 -7.73 1.44 -2.69
CA ALA A 59 -7.83 2.72 -2.00
C ALA A 59 -6.55 3.53 -2.15
N GLY A 60 -6.67 4.81 -2.48
CA GLY A 60 -5.55 5.73 -2.55
C GLY A 60 -4.97 6.04 -1.16
N PHE A 61 -3.71 6.51 -1.15
CA PHE A 61 -2.99 6.87 0.07
C PHE A 61 -3.74 7.88 0.94
N GLY A 62 -4.22 8.98 0.35
CA GLY A 62 -4.91 10.05 1.09
C GLY A 62 -6.17 9.57 1.82
N SER A 63 -6.97 8.70 1.20
CA SER A 63 -8.17 8.15 1.83
C SER A 63 -7.86 7.23 3.01
N ARG A 64 -6.74 6.52 2.96
CA ARG A 64 -6.26 5.66 4.07
C ARG A 64 -5.76 6.51 5.25
N ILE A 65 -4.98 7.56 4.98
CA ILE A 65 -4.55 8.51 6.02
C ILE A 65 -5.75 9.17 6.67
N LEU A 66 -6.73 9.62 5.89
CA LEU A 66 -7.95 10.20 6.43
C LEU A 66 -8.69 9.22 7.36
N ALA A 67 -8.80 7.96 6.96
CA ALA A 67 -9.42 6.92 7.80
C ALA A 67 -8.66 6.72 9.11
N ILE A 68 -7.32 6.65 9.08
CA ILE A 68 -6.47 6.53 10.26
C ILE A 68 -6.66 7.75 11.18
N MET A 69 -6.69 8.96 10.64
CA MET A 69 -6.90 10.19 11.43
C MET A 69 -8.25 10.18 12.15
N ILE A 70 -9.31 9.75 11.46
CA ILE A 70 -10.66 9.64 12.03
C ILE A 70 -10.69 8.61 13.17
N ASP A 71 -9.98 7.49 13.01
CA ASP A 71 -9.91 6.45 14.05
C ASP A 71 -9.00 6.85 15.23
N TRP A 72 -7.91 7.58 14.96
CA TRP A 72 -6.95 8.02 15.96
C TRP A 72 -7.48 9.10 16.88
N LEU A 73 -8.24 10.06 16.34
CA LEU A 73 -8.72 11.23 17.08
C LEU A 73 -9.56 10.87 18.32
N PRO A 74 -10.63 10.04 18.23
CA PRO A 74 -11.42 9.66 19.39
C PRO A 74 -10.61 8.85 20.42
N CYS A 75 -9.66 8.02 19.97
CA CYS A 75 -8.77 7.28 20.87
C CYS A 75 -7.87 8.24 21.66
N SER A 76 -7.33 9.27 21.00
CA SER A 76 -6.51 10.29 21.63
C SER A 76 -7.30 11.09 22.66
N ILE A 77 -8.51 11.53 22.34
CA ILE A 77 -9.39 12.28 23.25
C ILE A 77 -9.72 11.42 24.47
N ALA A 78 -10.13 10.17 24.27
CA ALA A 78 -10.45 9.27 25.37
C ALA A 78 -9.23 9.02 26.28
N ALA A 79 -8.06 8.78 25.69
CA ALA A 79 -6.84 8.57 26.46
C ALA A 79 -6.45 9.80 27.30
N GLN A 80 -6.59 11.01 26.75
CA GLN A 80 -6.32 12.27 27.46
C GLN A 80 -7.23 12.46 28.67
N LEU A 81 -8.51 12.09 28.55
CA LEU A 81 -9.50 12.30 29.58
C LEU A 81 -9.45 11.25 30.69
N PHE A 82 -9.11 9.99 30.38
CA PHE A 82 -9.30 8.87 31.27
C PHE A 82 -8.02 8.19 31.75
N THR A 83 -6.83 8.57 31.25
CA THR A 83 -5.60 7.85 31.59
C THR A 83 -4.46 8.77 32.04
N LYS A 84 -3.56 8.20 32.86
CA LYS A 84 -2.37 8.90 33.36
C LYS A 84 -1.21 8.92 32.32
N ASN A 85 -1.25 8.02 31.36
CA ASN A 85 -0.25 7.92 30.30
C ASN A 85 -0.95 7.95 28.92
N PRO A 86 -1.35 9.15 28.45
CA PRO A 86 -2.16 9.28 27.24
C PRO A 86 -1.52 8.69 25.99
N ALA A 87 -0.19 8.82 25.82
CA ALA A 87 0.51 8.36 24.62
C ALA A 87 0.40 6.84 24.44
N PHE A 88 0.72 6.08 25.48
CA PHE A 88 0.61 4.63 25.46
C PHE A 88 -0.84 4.17 25.35
N SER A 89 -1.73 4.81 26.12
CA SER A 89 -3.17 4.45 26.13
C SER A 89 -3.83 4.73 24.78
N THR A 90 -3.49 5.82 24.10
CA THR A 90 -3.98 6.11 22.74
C THR A 90 -3.58 4.99 21.78
N LEU A 91 -2.30 4.61 21.79
CA LEU A 91 -1.80 3.56 20.90
C LEU A 91 -2.47 2.22 21.18
N ALA A 92 -2.58 1.82 22.45
CA ALA A 92 -3.21 0.57 22.85
C ALA A 92 -4.69 0.54 22.50
N LEU A 93 -5.43 1.63 22.76
CA LEU A 93 -6.85 1.75 22.46
C LEU A 93 -7.09 1.72 20.94
N PHE A 94 -6.30 2.48 20.19
CA PHE A 94 -6.34 2.49 18.72
C PHE A 94 -6.05 1.09 18.15
N ALA A 95 -5.00 0.41 18.65
CA ALA A 95 -4.66 -0.93 18.20
C ALA A 95 -5.79 -1.94 18.49
N ALA A 96 -6.34 -1.92 19.71
CA ALA A 96 -7.41 -2.83 20.11
C ALA A 96 -8.68 -2.62 19.26
N ILE A 97 -9.15 -1.37 19.15
CA ILE A 97 -10.35 -1.03 18.39
C ILE A 97 -10.16 -1.37 16.89
N THR A 98 -9.01 -1.01 16.32
CA THR A 98 -8.73 -1.27 14.91
C THR A 98 -8.67 -2.78 14.62
N ALA A 99 -7.94 -3.56 15.42
CA ALA A 99 -7.83 -5.01 15.23
C ALA A 99 -9.19 -5.70 15.35
N LEU A 100 -9.98 -5.38 16.39
CA LEU A 100 -11.30 -5.95 16.59
C LEU A 100 -12.27 -5.56 15.47
N SER A 101 -12.33 -4.27 15.13
CA SER A 101 -13.23 -3.78 14.08
C SER A 101 -12.92 -4.42 12.72
N ILE A 102 -11.66 -4.48 12.32
CA ILE A 102 -11.25 -5.10 11.06
C ILE A 102 -11.49 -6.61 11.11
N GLY A 103 -11.15 -7.28 12.21
CA GLY A 103 -11.34 -8.73 12.36
C GLY A 103 -12.80 -9.16 12.26
N ILE A 104 -13.73 -8.38 12.81
CA ILE A 104 -15.16 -8.70 12.86
C ILE A 104 -15.90 -8.18 11.62
N THR A 105 -15.68 -6.93 11.23
CA THR A 105 -16.49 -6.26 10.20
C THR A 105 -15.74 -6.02 8.88
N GLY A 106 -14.40 -6.13 8.88
CA GLY A 106 -13.55 -5.76 7.76
C GLY A 106 -13.34 -4.26 7.58
N ARG A 107 -13.80 -3.43 8.53
CA ARG A 107 -13.63 -1.96 8.48
C ARG A 107 -13.68 -1.34 9.87
N THR A 108 -13.01 -0.21 10.03
CA THR A 108 -13.12 0.65 11.21
C THR A 108 -14.15 1.75 10.96
N LEU A 109 -14.38 2.59 11.94
CA LEU A 109 -15.21 3.79 11.80
C LEU A 109 -14.63 4.73 10.73
N GLY A 110 -13.31 4.99 10.78
CA GLY A 110 -12.64 5.81 9.77
C GLY A 110 -12.74 5.22 8.37
N HIS A 111 -12.61 3.89 8.22
CA HIS A 111 -12.84 3.25 6.94
C HIS A 111 -14.28 3.42 6.45
N ALA A 112 -15.27 3.32 7.34
CA ALA A 112 -16.67 3.50 6.97
C ALA A 112 -16.95 4.92 6.48
N VAL A 113 -16.44 5.94 7.17
CA VAL A 113 -16.57 7.35 6.79
C VAL A 113 -15.85 7.65 5.48
N ALA A 114 -14.62 7.15 5.31
CA ALA A 114 -13.82 7.33 4.10
C ALA A 114 -14.31 6.49 2.90
N GLY A 115 -15.35 5.65 3.07
CA GLY A 115 -15.86 4.78 2.01
C GLY A 115 -14.87 3.67 1.65
N LEU A 116 -14.24 3.06 2.67
CA LEU A 116 -13.23 2.02 2.50
C LEU A 116 -13.66 0.73 3.20
N ARG A 117 -13.03 -0.37 2.78
CA ARG A 117 -13.06 -1.64 3.51
C ARG A 117 -11.75 -2.39 3.35
N VAL A 118 -11.39 -3.18 4.33
CA VAL A 118 -10.30 -4.14 4.25
C VAL A 118 -10.85 -5.47 3.78
N ALA A 119 -10.23 -6.06 2.79
CA ALA A 119 -10.52 -7.40 2.30
C ALA A 119 -9.25 -8.25 2.31
N SER A 120 -9.39 -9.54 2.51
CA SER A 120 -8.35 -10.51 2.18
C SER A 120 -8.23 -10.62 0.66
N LEU A 121 -7.09 -11.06 0.15
CA LEU A 121 -6.92 -11.31 -1.29
C LEU A 121 -7.90 -12.37 -1.83
N ASP A 122 -8.43 -13.25 -0.95
CA ASP A 122 -9.48 -14.21 -1.29
C ASP A 122 -10.88 -13.59 -1.42
N GLY A 123 -10.99 -12.24 -1.35
CA GLY A 123 -12.25 -11.51 -1.39
C GLY A 123 -13.09 -11.59 -0.11
N ARG A 124 -12.67 -12.38 0.87
CA ARG A 124 -13.35 -12.54 2.17
C ARG A 124 -12.99 -11.43 3.15
N ARG A 125 -13.65 -11.41 4.30
CA ARG A 125 -13.25 -10.55 5.43
C ARG A 125 -11.89 -11.02 5.97
N PRO A 126 -10.99 -10.11 6.35
CA PRO A 126 -9.76 -10.51 7.03
C PRO A 126 -10.12 -11.24 8.31
N GLY A 127 -9.47 -12.38 8.56
CA GLY A 127 -9.60 -13.04 9.86
C GLY A 127 -8.94 -12.22 10.98
N VAL A 128 -9.28 -12.54 12.24
CA VAL A 128 -8.75 -11.84 13.41
C VAL A 128 -7.21 -11.83 13.42
N GLY A 129 -6.57 -12.95 13.04
CA GLY A 129 -5.11 -13.03 12.96
C GLY A 129 -4.50 -12.01 11.97
N ALA A 130 -5.07 -11.92 10.76
CA ALA A 130 -4.63 -10.95 9.77
C ALA A 130 -4.86 -9.50 10.24
N ALA A 131 -5.99 -9.25 10.91
CA ALA A 131 -6.30 -7.94 11.49
C ALA A 131 -5.30 -7.53 12.58
N VAL A 132 -4.90 -8.46 13.45
CA VAL A 132 -3.90 -8.21 14.50
C VAL A 132 -2.53 -7.93 13.88
N ILE A 133 -2.03 -8.79 12.98
CA ILE A 133 -0.75 -8.61 12.31
C ILE A 133 -0.71 -7.24 11.61
N ARG A 134 -1.75 -6.92 10.84
CA ARG A 134 -1.88 -5.65 10.15
C ARG A 134 -1.82 -4.47 11.13
N THR A 135 -2.56 -4.54 12.24
CA THR A 135 -2.65 -3.44 13.20
C THR A 135 -1.35 -3.24 13.97
N VAL A 136 -0.68 -4.31 14.37
CA VAL A 136 0.64 -4.24 15.00
C VAL A 136 1.65 -3.55 14.07
N LEU A 137 1.70 -3.98 12.81
CA LEU A 137 2.57 -3.35 11.81
C LEU A 137 2.19 -1.89 11.52
N LEU A 138 0.89 -1.56 11.55
CA LEU A 138 0.42 -0.18 11.41
C LEU A 138 0.93 0.70 12.57
N CYS A 139 0.89 0.18 13.80
CA CYS A 139 1.39 0.88 14.99
C CYS A 139 2.90 1.09 14.98
N LEU A 140 3.67 0.27 14.28
CA LEU A 140 5.11 0.47 14.08
C LEU A 140 5.45 1.64 13.14
N LEU A 141 4.47 2.29 12.53
CA LEU A 141 4.51 3.49 11.68
C LEU A 141 5.31 3.34 10.37
N ILE A 142 6.38 2.57 10.34
CA ILE A 142 7.22 2.40 9.14
C ILE A 142 6.48 1.66 8.01
N PRO A 143 5.81 0.53 8.26
CA PRO A 143 5.14 -0.25 7.22
C PRO A 143 4.01 0.44 6.46
N PRO A 144 3.22 1.36 7.07
CA PRO A 144 2.17 2.05 6.33
C PRO A 144 2.66 3.11 5.35
N VAL A 145 3.90 3.59 5.50
CA VAL A 145 4.50 4.59 4.61
C VAL A 145 5.11 3.93 3.36
N VAL A 146 5.53 2.66 3.47
CA VAL A 146 6.10 1.91 2.34
C VAL A 146 4.98 1.25 1.55
N TYR A 147 4.80 1.71 0.31
CA TYR A 147 3.79 1.19 -0.63
C TYR A 147 4.41 0.36 -1.73
N ASP A 148 3.71 -0.70 -2.12
CA ASP A 148 4.01 -1.51 -3.29
C ASP A 148 3.35 -0.91 -4.55
N THR A 149 3.79 -1.36 -5.72
CA THR A 149 3.21 -1.01 -7.03
C THR A 149 1.70 -1.30 -7.11
N ASP A 150 1.21 -2.28 -6.37
CA ASP A 150 -0.21 -2.61 -6.25
C ASP A 150 -1.01 -1.64 -5.36
N GLY A 151 -0.38 -0.57 -4.85
CA GLY A 151 -1.01 0.37 -3.91
C GLY A 151 -1.28 -0.24 -2.53
N ARG A 152 -0.58 -1.31 -2.16
CA ARG A 152 -0.67 -1.97 -0.86
C ARG A 152 0.44 -1.47 0.05
N GLY A 153 0.08 -1.09 1.28
CA GLY A 153 1.08 -0.85 2.31
C GLY A 153 1.76 -2.15 2.72
N LEU A 154 2.99 -2.06 3.24
CA LEU A 154 3.73 -3.24 3.68
C LEU A 154 2.97 -4.05 4.76
N HIS A 155 2.24 -3.37 5.64
CA HIS A 155 1.36 -3.98 6.64
C HIS A 155 0.18 -4.75 6.00
N ASP A 156 -0.38 -4.26 4.89
CA ASP A 156 -1.42 -4.94 4.13
C ASP A 156 -0.86 -6.19 3.45
N ARG A 157 0.34 -6.09 2.91
CA ARG A 157 1.02 -7.19 2.24
C ARG A 157 1.36 -8.32 3.22
N ALA A 158 1.91 -7.98 4.39
CA ALA A 158 2.25 -8.96 5.42
C ALA A 158 1.01 -9.69 5.98
N ALA A 159 -0.14 -9.00 6.03
CA ALA A 159 -1.41 -9.59 6.46
C ALA A 159 -2.22 -10.23 5.31
N ASN A 160 -1.69 -10.25 4.08
CA ASN A 160 -2.36 -10.74 2.87
C ASN A 160 -3.73 -10.06 2.62
N THR A 161 -3.79 -8.75 2.88
CA THR A 161 -4.98 -7.92 2.76
C THR A 161 -4.80 -6.79 1.75
N ILE A 162 -5.90 -6.15 1.40
CA ILE A 162 -5.94 -4.94 0.59
C ILE A 162 -7.07 -4.03 1.06
N VAL A 163 -6.88 -2.72 0.94
CA VAL A 163 -7.94 -1.75 1.22
C VAL A 163 -8.61 -1.36 -0.09
N LEU A 164 -9.91 -1.54 -0.14
CA LEU A 164 -10.74 -1.29 -1.32
C LEU A 164 -11.69 -0.12 -1.07
N ARG A 165 -12.04 0.60 -2.12
CA ARG A 165 -13.13 1.58 -2.12
C ARG A 165 -14.48 0.87 -2.12
N THR A 166 -15.45 1.41 -1.41
CA THR A 166 -16.84 0.89 -1.37
C THR A 166 -17.79 1.78 -2.16
N ARG A 167 -17.36 2.98 -2.52
CA ARG A 167 -18.08 3.98 -3.30
C ARG A 167 -17.12 4.83 -4.14
#